data_b722338701385843f5faf626e907bdf8
#
_entry.id   b722338701385843f5faf626e907bdf8
#
_cell.length_a   1.000
_cell.length_b   1.000
_cell.length_c   1.000
_cell.angle_alpha   90.00
_cell.angle_beta   90.00
_cell.angle_gamma   90.00
#
_symmetry.space_group_name_H-M   'P 1'
#
loop_
_entity.id
_entity.type
_entity.pdbx_description
1 polymer ?
#
loop_
_entity_poly.entity_id
_entity_poly.type
_entity_poly.pdbx_seq_one_letter_code
_entity_poly.pdbx_strand_id
1 'polypeptide(L)'
;MHTLTDETVIEIAKDVAKANNVSFAKIVTAPIIDSTGSEAIEIKIMLTPGSSKAIIGERSARTISQVIQRLADAGEPRFPIVRYEEQVASPRS
;
A
#
# COMPACT_ATOMS: atom_id res chain seq x y z
N MET A 1 -13.26 -14.12 13.13
CA MET A 1 -12.01 -13.92 12.40
C MET A 1 -11.53 -12.50 12.59
N HIS A 2 -10.28 -12.36 12.92
CA HIS A 2 -9.74 -11.04 13.25
C HIS A 2 -9.00 -10.44 12.05
N THR A 3 -9.26 -9.17 11.81
CA THR A 3 -8.45 -8.42 10.87
C THR A 3 -7.27 -7.83 11.62
N LEU A 4 -6.20 -7.57 10.88
CA LEU A 4 -5.06 -6.87 11.46
C LEU A 4 -5.45 -5.42 11.75
N THR A 5 -4.79 -4.83 12.73
CA THR A 5 -4.99 -3.41 13.00
C THR A 5 -4.42 -2.58 11.84
N ASP A 6 -4.93 -1.37 11.71
CA ASP A 6 -4.41 -0.46 10.69
C ASP A 6 -2.91 -0.25 10.87
N GLU A 7 -2.47 -0.12 12.12
CA GLU A 7 -1.05 0.08 12.39
C GLU A 7 -0.21 -1.09 11.90
N THR A 8 -0.68 -2.32 12.13
CA THR A 8 0.06 -3.49 11.69
C THR A 8 0.13 -3.55 10.17
N VAL A 9 -0.99 -3.27 9.50
CA VAL A 9 -1.02 -3.26 8.04
C VAL A 9 -0.05 -2.22 7.50
N ILE A 10 -0.06 -1.03 8.08
CA ILE A 10 0.83 0.04 7.65
C ILE A 10 2.29 -0.34 7.85
N GLU A 11 2.61 -0.97 8.99
CA GLU A 11 3.99 -1.38 9.25
C GLU A 11 4.47 -2.40 8.23
N ILE A 12 3.63 -3.37 7.89
CA ILE A 12 3.99 -4.36 6.88
C ILE A 12 4.25 -3.68 5.54
N ALA A 13 3.35 -2.77 5.14
CA ALA A 13 3.50 -2.08 3.87
C ALA A 13 4.76 -1.22 3.86
N LYS A 14 5.06 -0.55 4.98
CA LYS A 14 6.28 0.25 5.08
C LYS A 14 7.53 -0.61 4.94
N ASP A 15 7.55 -1.75 5.61
CA ASP A 15 8.70 -2.64 5.55
C ASP A 15 8.96 -3.11 4.13
N VAL A 16 7.90 -3.49 3.43
CA VAL A 16 8.03 -3.95 2.04
C VAL A 16 8.49 -2.81 1.15
N ALA A 17 7.90 -1.62 1.32
CA ALA A 17 8.28 -0.47 0.51
C ALA A 17 9.75 -0.13 0.70
N LYS A 18 10.21 -0.12 1.93
CA LYS A 18 11.61 0.17 2.22
C LYS A 18 12.52 -0.88 1.62
N ALA A 19 12.15 -2.14 1.71
CA ALA A 19 12.96 -3.23 1.17
C ALA A 19 13.10 -3.14 -0.34
N ASN A 20 12.12 -2.51 -1.00
CA ASN A 20 12.14 -2.37 -2.45
C ASN A 20 12.60 -0.99 -2.90
N ASN A 21 13.10 -0.17 -1.97
CA ASN A 21 13.59 1.17 -2.27
C ASN A 21 12.52 2.08 -2.84
N VAL A 22 11.31 1.94 -2.34
CA VAL A 22 10.20 2.82 -2.72
C VAL A 22 10.21 4.02 -1.79
N SER A 23 10.34 5.21 -2.37
CA SER A 23 10.33 6.45 -1.59
C SER A 23 8.90 6.87 -1.33
N PHE A 24 8.50 6.87 -0.09
CA PHE A 24 7.13 7.23 0.26
C PHE A 24 7.12 8.26 1.40
N ALA A 25 6.09 9.10 1.40
CA ALA A 25 5.89 10.06 2.46
C ALA A 25 5.07 9.44 3.59
N LYS A 26 4.05 8.67 3.23
CA LYS A 26 3.22 7.98 4.21
C LYS A 26 2.44 6.88 3.53
N ILE A 27 1.86 6.01 4.33
CA ILE A 27 0.98 4.95 3.85
C ILE A 27 -0.30 5.05 4.66
N VAL A 28 -1.43 5.01 3.96
CA VAL A 28 -2.74 5.06 4.61
C VAL A 28 -3.54 3.84 4.19
N THR A 29 -4.45 3.43 5.05
CA THR A 29 -5.31 2.29 4.77
C THR A 29 -6.77 2.69 5.00
N ALA A 30 -7.66 2.00 4.29
CA ALA A 30 -9.08 2.22 4.46
C ALA A 30 -9.83 0.92 4.17
N PRO A 31 -10.83 0.58 4.98
CA PRO A 31 -11.67 -0.57 4.63
C PRO A 31 -12.59 -0.19 3.48
N ILE A 32 -12.74 -1.09 2.53
CA ILE A 32 -13.61 -0.87 1.39
C ILE A 32 -14.38 -2.14 1.08
N ILE A 33 -15.42 -1.99 0.28
CA ILE A 33 -16.20 -3.12 -0.24
C ILE A 33 -15.91 -3.19 -1.73
N ASP A 34 -15.47 -4.34 -2.21
CA ASP A 34 -15.15 -4.47 -3.62
C ASP A 34 -16.41 -4.64 -4.46
N SER A 35 -16.22 -4.78 -5.77
CA SER A 35 -17.35 -4.85 -6.69
C SER A 35 -18.21 -6.10 -6.51
N THR A 36 -17.69 -7.11 -5.84
CA THR A 36 -18.45 -8.32 -5.57
C THR A 36 -19.14 -8.29 -4.22
N GLY A 37 -19.00 -7.21 -3.47
CA GLY A 37 -19.58 -7.09 -2.14
C GLY A 37 -18.72 -7.65 -1.04
N SER A 38 -17.49 -8.06 -1.33
CA SER A 38 -16.59 -8.61 -0.33
C SER A 38 -15.78 -7.52 0.34
N GLU A 39 -15.43 -7.77 1.59
CA GLU A 39 -14.58 -6.83 2.33
C GLU A 39 -13.17 -6.86 1.79
N ALA A 40 -12.61 -5.68 1.61
CA ALA A 40 -11.25 -5.51 1.15
C ALA A 40 -10.60 -4.40 1.95
N ILE A 41 -9.28 -4.28 1.84
CA ILE A 41 -8.57 -3.19 2.50
C ILE A 41 -7.72 -2.48 1.45
N GLU A 42 -7.95 -1.19 1.33
CA GLU A 42 -7.16 -0.38 0.41
C GLU A 42 -5.91 0.09 1.14
N ILE A 43 -4.77 -0.06 0.48
CA ILE A 43 -3.49 0.39 1.02
C ILE A 43 -2.92 1.37 0.01
N LYS A 44 -2.88 2.63 0.40
CA LYS A 44 -2.42 3.67 -0.49
C LYS A 44 -1.02 4.10 -0.07
N ILE A 45 -0.06 3.89 -0.95
CA ILE A 45 1.32 4.29 -0.71
C ILE A 45 1.49 5.67 -1.33
N MET A 46 1.61 6.67 -0.46
CA MET A 46 1.76 8.05 -0.91
C MET A 46 3.24 8.29 -1.20
N LEU A 47 3.58 8.37 -2.47
CA LEU A 47 4.95 8.55 -2.88
C LEU A 47 5.39 10.00 -2.69
N THR A 48 6.68 10.18 -2.44
CA THR A 48 7.22 11.53 -2.36
C THR A 48 7.15 12.18 -3.74
N PRO A 49 7.09 13.52 -3.81
CA PRO A 49 6.99 14.20 -5.10
C PRO A 49 8.11 13.77 -6.05
N GLY A 50 7.76 13.45 -7.28
CA GLY A 50 8.71 13.03 -8.30
C GLY A 50 9.08 11.56 -8.26
N SER A 51 8.65 10.83 -7.23
CA SER A 51 9.08 9.44 -7.07
C SER A 51 8.32 8.47 -7.96
N SER A 52 7.18 8.88 -8.51
CA SER A 52 6.41 7.98 -9.36
C SER A 52 7.19 7.55 -10.59
N LYS A 53 8.11 8.38 -11.06
CA LYS A 53 8.93 8.02 -12.21
C LYS A 53 9.90 6.91 -11.90
N ALA A 54 10.28 6.74 -10.64
CA ALA A 54 11.24 5.74 -10.23
C ALA A 54 10.59 4.42 -9.86
N ILE A 55 9.26 4.38 -9.75
CA ILE A 55 8.58 3.17 -9.33
C ILE A 55 7.77 2.60 -10.46
N ILE A 56 8.46 2.22 -11.52
CA ILE A 56 7.82 1.69 -12.71
C ILE A 56 8.19 0.24 -12.88
N GLY A 57 7.25 -0.54 -13.42
CA GLY A 57 7.54 -1.91 -13.84
C GLY A 57 7.77 -2.84 -12.67
N GLU A 58 8.91 -3.53 -12.71
CA GLU A 58 9.15 -4.66 -11.82
C GLU A 58 9.13 -4.29 -10.34
N ARG A 59 9.71 -3.15 -10.00
CA ARG A 59 9.75 -2.74 -8.59
C ARG A 59 8.34 -2.50 -8.04
N SER A 60 7.51 -1.86 -8.83
CA SER A 60 6.13 -1.59 -8.45
C SER A 60 5.36 -2.89 -8.24
N ALA A 61 5.48 -3.80 -9.21
CA ALA A 61 4.78 -5.07 -9.12
C ALA A 61 5.29 -5.92 -7.96
N ARG A 62 6.59 -5.92 -7.73
CA ARG A 62 7.17 -6.70 -6.65
C ARG A 62 6.68 -6.20 -5.30
N THR A 63 6.61 -4.88 -5.13
CA THR A 63 6.15 -4.30 -3.89
C THR A 63 4.70 -4.72 -3.61
N ILE A 64 3.84 -4.61 -4.61
CA ILE A 64 2.45 -5.01 -4.45
C ILE A 64 2.33 -6.49 -4.09
N SER A 65 3.05 -7.35 -4.82
CA SER A 65 3.00 -8.78 -4.55
C SER A 65 3.46 -9.12 -3.16
N GLN A 66 4.53 -8.47 -2.70
CA GLN A 66 5.06 -8.76 -1.38
C GLN A 66 4.16 -8.25 -0.27
N VAL A 67 3.51 -7.10 -0.47
CA VAL A 67 2.54 -6.62 0.52
C VAL A 67 1.40 -7.62 0.65
N ILE A 68 0.86 -8.07 -0.48
CA ILE A 68 -0.24 -9.03 -0.47
C ILE A 68 0.20 -10.31 0.25
N GLN A 69 1.37 -10.83 -0.09
CA GLN A 69 1.86 -12.06 0.50
C GLN A 69 2.10 -11.91 2.00
N ARG A 70 2.73 -10.81 2.41
CA ARG A 70 3.02 -10.59 3.82
C ARG A 70 1.77 -10.45 4.65
N LEU A 71 0.75 -9.79 4.11
CA LEU A 71 -0.51 -9.66 4.82
C LEU A 71 -1.21 -11.00 4.95
N ALA A 72 -1.19 -11.79 3.89
CA ALA A 72 -1.79 -13.13 3.96
C ALA A 72 -1.07 -13.98 4.99
N ASP A 73 0.26 -13.92 5.01
CA ASP A 73 1.05 -14.69 5.97
C ASP A 73 0.76 -14.25 7.40
N ALA A 74 0.43 -13.00 7.60
CA ALA A 74 0.12 -12.45 8.92
C ALA A 74 -1.32 -12.72 9.34
N GLY A 75 -2.13 -13.32 8.47
CA GLY A 75 -3.49 -13.70 8.82
C GLY A 75 -4.56 -12.68 8.46
N GLU A 76 -4.26 -11.72 7.60
CA GLU A 76 -5.27 -10.75 7.20
C GLU A 76 -6.27 -11.39 6.25
N PRO A 77 -7.56 -11.43 6.62
CA PRO A 77 -8.55 -12.12 5.77
C PRO A 77 -9.06 -11.27 4.61
N ARG A 78 -8.92 -9.94 4.68
CA ARG A 78 -9.41 -9.08 3.60
C ARG A 78 -8.42 -9.06 2.47
N PHE A 79 -8.92 -8.94 1.23
CA PHE A 79 -8.02 -8.84 0.08
C PHE A 79 -7.41 -7.44 0.03
N PRO A 80 -6.08 -7.34 -0.05
CA PRO A 80 -5.45 -6.01 -0.10
C PRO A 80 -5.47 -5.45 -1.52
N ILE A 81 -5.83 -4.20 -1.63
CA ILE A 81 -5.77 -3.46 -2.89
C ILE A 81 -4.73 -2.37 -2.70
N VAL A 82 -3.57 -2.53 -3.33
CA VAL A 82 -2.45 -1.63 -3.14
C VAL A 82 -2.44 -0.62 -4.28
N ARG A 83 -2.41 0.65 -3.92
CA ARG A 83 -2.38 1.74 -4.88
C ARG A 83 -1.22 2.66 -4.57
N TYR A 84 -0.68 3.25 -5.63
CA TYR A 84 0.32 4.29 -5.49
C TYR A 84 -0.32 5.63 -5.83
N GLU A 85 0.04 6.63 -5.05
CA GLU A 85 -0.40 7.99 -5.35
C GLU A 85 0.74 8.91 -5.02
N GLU A 86 1.14 9.73 -6.00
CA GLU A 86 2.23 10.67 -5.78
C GLU A 86 1.71 11.85 -4.99
N GLN A 87 2.42 12.17 -3.89
CA GLN A 87 2.08 13.35 -3.13
C GLN A 87 2.54 14.57 -3.88
N VAL A 88 1.60 15.42 -4.25
CA VAL A 88 1.94 16.61 -5.02
C VAL A 88 2.31 17.72 -4.08
N ALA A 89 3.33 18.46 -4.43
CA ALA A 89 3.64 19.65 -3.67
C ALA A 89 2.43 20.58 -3.68
N SER A 90 2.20 21.21 -2.56
CA SER A 90 1.03 22.07 -2.42
C SER A 90 1.05 23.13 -3.52
N PRO A 91 -0.03 23.24 -4.30
CA PRO A 91 -0.03 24.23 -5.37
C PRO A 91 -0.04 25.62 -4.80
N ARG A 92 0.67 26.47 -5.47
CA ARG A 92 0.57 27.88 -5.15
C ARG A 92 -0.74 28.37 -5.56
N SER A 93 -1.39 28.92 -4.75
CA SER A 93 -2.66 29.49 -5.18
C SER A 93 -2.52 30.96 -5.43
#